data_c67c4ea7ec9fafc747e74afa811cca92
#
_entry.id   c67c4ea7ec9fafc747e74afa811cca92
#
_cell.length_a   1.000
_cell.length_b   1.000
_cell.length_c   1.000
_cell.angle_alpha   90.00
_cell.angle_beta   90.00
_cell.angle_gamma   90.00
#
_symmetry.space_group_name_H-M   'P 1'
#
loop_
_entity.id
_entity.type
_entity.pdbx_description
1 polymer ?
#
loop_
_entity_poly.entity_id
_entity_poly.type
_entity_poly.pdbx_seq_one_letter_code
_entity_poly.pdbx_strand_id
1 'polypeptide(L)'
;QIKNTKKLDTIEDYTELEDILNISSNDEITKLNKNISINALGKDVFYQGTSKKSLPIGINIKYYLDGKEESLDNILGKSGKIKIIIDFTNNEKHNALVNGKQETMYTPFLVTIGTMLDSSATNIKINNGKVVASGNKNMVVGISSPYLNRSLNISELSTLNTLTLSYETDNFKLPTMYFVATNK
;
A
#
# COMPACT_ATOMS: atom_id res chain seq x y z
N GLN A 1 3.36 15.60 7.63
CA GLN A 1 3.89 16.91 7.23
C GLN A 1 2.90 18.02 7.57
N ILE A 2 3.37 19.07 8.25
CA ILE A 2 2.61 20.28 8.50
C ILE A 2 3.27 21.43 7.72
N LYS A 3 2.52 22.06 6.81
CA LYS A 3 2.97 23.26 6.11
C LYS A 3 2.77 24.48 6.98
N ASN A 4 3.85 25.14 7.34
CA ASN A 4 3.83 26.34 8.19
C ASN A 4 3.66 27.63 7.35
N THR A 5 2.51 27.77 6.71
CA THR A 5 2.22 28.91 5.82
C THR A 5 2.20 30.25 6.56
N LYS A 6 1.93 30.24 7.87
CA LYS A 6 1.90 31.44 8.73
C LYS A 6 3.25 31.76 9.35
N LYS A 7 4.29 30.95 9.07
CA LYS A 7 5.64 31.10 9.65
C LYS A 7 5.66 31.23 11.17
N LEU A 8 4.85 30.42 11.85
CA LEU A 8 4.79 30.36 13.30
C LEU A 8 6.07 29.76 13.85
N ASP A 9 6.55 30.25 14.98
CA ASP A 9 7.70 29.69 15.69
C ASP A 9 7.34 28.36 16.35
N THR A 10 6.13 28.27 16.88
CA THR A 10 5.60 27.03 17.49
C THR A 10 4.35 26.59 16.75
N ILE A 11 4.23 25.28 16.50
CA ILE A 11 3.06 24.66 15.90
C ILE A 11 2.43 23.71 16.90
N GLU A 12 1.14 23.85 17.08
CA GLU A 12 0.30 22.92 17.84
C GLU A 12 -0.43 22.01 16.84
N ASP A 13 -0.46 20.71 17.12
CA ASP A 13 -1.15 19.72 16.29
C ASP A 13 -1.76 18.63 17.18
N TYR A 14 -2.67 17.85 16.59
CA TYR A 14 -3.33 16.72 17.21
C TYR A 14 -2.89 15.43 16.54
N THR A 15 -2.41 14.46 17.32
CA THR A 15 -1.99 13.17 16.76
C THR A 15 -2.31 12.00 17.70
N GLU A 16 -2.69 10.87 17.09
CA GLU A 16 -2.84 9.60 17.81
C GLU A 16 -1.60 8.71 17.69
N LEU A 17 -0.53 9.21 17.06
CA LEU A 17 0.72 8.47 16.95
C LEU A 17 1.42 8.40 18.33
N GLU A 18 2.10 7.30 18.56
CA GLU A 18 3.02 7.09 19.69
C GLU A 18 4.47 7.18 19.19
N ASP A 19 5.44 7.25 20.11
CA ASP A 19 6.87 7.31 19.81
C ASP A 19 7.19 8.36 18.74
N ILE A 20 6.68 9.57 18.94
CA ILE A 20 6.78 10.64 17.95
C ILE A 20 8.21 11.15 17.87
N LEU A 21 8.73 11.21 16.64
CA LEU A 21 10.06 11.71 16.35
C LEU A 21 9.97 12.88 15.36
N ASN A 22 10.63 14.00 15.69
CA ASN A 22 10.79 15.12 14.78
C ASN A 22 11.86 14.76 13.72
N ILE A 23 11.48 14.80 12.43
CA ILE A 23 12.40 14.52 11.33
C ILE A 23 12.94 15.82 10.70
N SER A 24 12.34 16.95 11.04
CA SER A 24 12.75 18.27 10.51
C SER A 24 13.93 18.88 11.23
N SER A 25 14.08 18.55 12.52
CA SER A 25 15.13 19.05 13.41
C SER A 25 15.40 18.06 14.54
N ASN A 26 16.43 18.34 15.34
CA ASN A 26 16.74 17.58 16.55
C ASN A 26 15.93 18.03 17.77
N ASP A 27 15.00 18.98 17.61
CA ASP A 27 14.18 19.48 18.70
C ASP A 27 13.16 18.41 19.11
N GLU A 28 12.99 18.22 20.40
CA GLU A 28 11.98 17.31 20.93
C GLU A 28 10.57 17.84 20.68
N ILE A 29 9.65 16.93 20.42
CA ILE A 29 8.23 17.24 20.36
C ILE A 29 7.63 17.06 21.75
N THR A 30 7.06 18.12 22.30
CA THR A 30 6.30 18.03 23.54
C THR A 30 4.94 17.43 23.27
N LYS A 31 4.60 16.32 23.95
CA LYS A 31 3.31 15.65 23.82
C LYS A 31 2.57 15.65 25.14
N LEU A 32 1.32 16.15 25.11
CA LEU A 32 0.39 16.07 26.24
C LEU A 32 -0.90 15.40 25.73
N ASN A 33 -1.13 14.15 26.14
CA ASN A 33 -2.18 13.30 25.60
C ASN A 33 -2.07 13.13 24.07
N LYS A 34 -3.02 13.68 23.30
CA LYS A 34 -3.02 13.67 21.84
C LYS A 34 -2.60 15.01 21.22
N ASN A 35 -2.36 16.01 22.02
CA ASN A 35 -1.85 17.29 21.54
C ASN A 35 -0.32 17.29 21.55
N ILE A 36 0.27 17.81 20.52
CA ILE A 36 1.72 17.99 20.40
C ILE A 36 2.05 19.43 20.12
N SER A 37 3.18 19.87 20.67
CA SER A 37 3.76 21.19 20.42
C SER A 37 5.16 21.02 19.87
N ILE A 38 5.44 21.70 18.76
CA ILE A 38 6.67 21.54 17.98
C ILE A 38 7.29 22.92 17.75
N ASN A 39 8.57 23.04 18.08
CA ASN A 39 9.35 24.23 17.73
C ASN A 39 9.67 24.23 16.23
N ALA A 40 8.97 25.05 15.46
CA ALA A 40 9.04 25.07 13.99
C ALA A 40 9.97 26.16 13.46
N LEU A 41 10.23 27.22 14.23
CA LEU A 41 11.06 28.37 13.83
C LEU A 41 10.71 28.91 12.43
N GLY A 42 9.42 29.05 12.14
CA GLY A 42 8.91 29.53 10.86
C GLY A 42 9.00 28.52 9.70
N LYS A 43 9.51 27.30 9.91
CA LYS A 43 9.69 26.26 8.87
C LYS A 43 8.55 25.25 8.86
N ASP A 44 8.43 24.51 7.76
CA ASP A 44 7.58 23.33 7.69
C ASP A 44 8.10 22.25 8.62
N VAL A 45 7.18 21.46 9.19
CA VAL A 45 7.53 20.39 10.13
C VAL A 45 7.18 19.03 9.54
N PHE A 46 8.10 18.09 9.73
CA PHE A 46 7.91 16.68 9.44
C PHE A 46 8.14 15.89 10.73
N TYR A 47 7.18 15.08 11.10
CA TYR A 47 7.32 14.14 12.20
C TYR A 47 6.78 12.77 11.81
N GLN A 48 7.26 11.75 12.47
CA GLN A 48 6.80 10.38 12.33
C GLN A 48 6.47 9.80 13.71
N GLY A 49 5.77 8.68 13.73
CA GLY A 49 5.46 7.96 14.95
C GLY A 49 4.82 6.61 14.64
N THR A 50 4.56 5.84 15.69
CA THR A 50 3.93 4.52 15.63
C THR A 50 2.42 4.65 15.76
N SER A 51 1.67 3.98 14.90
CA SER A 51 0.22 3.87 15.01
C SER A 51 -0.16 2.49 15.53
N LYS A 52 -1.06 2.43 16.52
CA LYS A 52 -1.69 1.17 16.97
C LYS A 52 -2.94 0.81 16.19
N LYS A 53 -3.37 1.66 15.26
CA LYS A 53 -4.53 1.36 14.41
C LYS A 53 -4.18 0.25 13.43
N SER A 54 -5.09 -0.70 13.26
CA SER A 54 -4.96 -1.68 12.19
C SER A 54 -5.01 -0.99 10.83
N LEU A 55 -4.24 -1.51 9.88
CA LEU A 55 -4.27 -1.00 8.51
C LEU A 55 -5.67 -1.23 7.91
N PRO A 56 -6.19 -0.23 7.17
CA PRO A 56 -7.50 -0.36 6.51
C PRO A 56 -7.50 -1.44 5.42
N ILE A 57 -6.33 -1.70 4.82
CA ILE A 57 -6.14 -2.72 3.78
C ILE A 57 -5.19 -3.80 4.31
N GLY A 58 -5.66 -5.04 4.30
CA GLY A 58 -4.82 -6.21 4.52
C GLY A 58 -4.24 -6.69 3.20
N ILE A 59 -3.01 -7.23 3.25
CA ILE A 59 -2.27 -7.75 2.09
C ILE A 59 -1.79 -9.15 2.42
N ASN A 60 -2.11 -10.11 1.55
CA ASN A 60 -1.60 -11.46 1.61
C ASN A 60 -0.90 -11.81 0.28
N ILE A 61 0.32 -12.30 0.35
CA ILE A 61 1.14 -12.60 -0.83
C ILE A 61 1.45 -14.08 -0.88
N LYS A 62 1.18 -14.70 -2.03
CA LYS A 62 1.51 -16.09 -2.33
C LYS A 62 2.44 -16.17 -3.52
N TYR A 63 3.38 -17.07 -3.44
CA TYR A 63 4.38 -17.29 -4.48
C TYR A 63 4.20 -18.67 -5.10
N TYR A 64 4.43 -18.74 -6.42
CA TYR A 64 4.37 -19.99 -7.18
C TYR A 64 5.61 -20.09 -8.08
N LEU A 65 6.19 -21.27 -8.14
CA LEU A 65 7.23 -21.65 -9.08
C LEU A 65 6.70 -22.78 -9.97
N ASP A 66 6.72 -22.59 -11.27
CA ASP A 66 6.24 -23.55 -12.28
C ASP A 66 4.82 -24.09 -11.99
N GLY A 67 3.97 -23.23 -11.43
CA GLY A 67 2.57 -23.54 -11.12
C GLY A 67 2.33 -24.12 -9.74
N LYS A 68 3.37 -24.48 -8.97
CA LYS A 68 3.26 -25.00 -7.62
C LYS A 68 3.43 -23.89 -6.59
N GLU A 69 2.55 -23.83 -5.58
CA GLU A 69 2.69 -22.89 -4.46
C GLU A 69 3.89 -23.28 -3.59
N GLU A 70 4.75 -22.33 -3.33
CA GLU A 70 5.98 -22.51 -2.57
C GLU A 70 6.20 -21.35 -1.59
N SER A 71 6.98 -21.60 -0.54
CA SER A 71 7.44 -20.52 0.34
C SER A 71 8.46 -19.64 -0.38
N LEU A 72 8.59 -18.38 0.09
CA LEU A 72 9.59 -17.46 -0.45
C LEU A 72 11.00 -18.05 -0.41
N ASP A 73 11.39 -18.65 0.71
CA ASP A 73 12.72 -19.23 0.90
C ASP A 73 13.02 -20.35 -0.11
N ASN A 74 11.99 -21.12 -0.50
CA ASN A 74 12.14 -22.20 -1.46
C ASN A 74 12.34 -21.73 -2.90
N ILE A 75 11.89 -20.52 -3.24
CA ILE A 75 11.98 -20.01 -4.62
C ILE A 75 13.13 -19.01 -4.83
N LEU A 76 13.72 -18.46 -3.76
CA LEU A 76 14.87 -17.54 -3.88
C LEU A 76 16.02 -18.21 -4.62
N GLY A 77 16.56 -17.52 -5.62
CA GLY A 77 17.66 -18.00 -6.46
C GLY A 77 17.28 -19.05 -7.50
N LYS A 78 16.02 -19.46 -7.58
CA LYS A 78 15.56 -20.46 -8.56
C LYS A 78 15.26 -19.82 -9.92
N SER A 79 15.41 -20.64 -10.96
CA SER A 79 14.92 -20.33 -12.31
C SER A 79 13.55 -20.96 -12.53
N GLY A 80 12.74 -20.35 -13.39
CA GLY A 80 11.43 -20.89 -13.77
C GLY A 80 10.37 -19.82 -13.99
N LYS A 81 9.12 -20.26 -14.07
CA LYS A 81 7.94 -19.42 -14.19
C LYS A 81 7.46 -19.01 -12.80
N ILE A 82 7.65 -17.74 -12.48
CA ILE A 82 7.19 -17.14 -11.23
C ILE A 82 5.76 -16.61 -11.42
N LYS A 83 4.91 -16.88 -10.44
CA LYS A 83 3.61 -16.20 -10.29
C LYS A 83 3.48 -15.71 -8.86
N ILE A 84 3.20 -14.43 -8.69
CA ILE A 84 2.96 -13.77 -7.40
C ILE A 84 1.50 -13.37 -7.38
N ILE A 85 0.75 -13.88 -6.43
CA ILE A 85 -0.64 -13.53 -6.19
C ILE A 85 -0.69 -12.65 -4.96
N ILE A 86 -1.30 -11.48 -5.08
CA ILE A 86 -1.46 -10.50 -4.02
C ILE A 86 -2.94 -10.30 -3.79
N ASP A 87 -3.45 -10.87 -2.70
CA ASP A 87 -4.83 -10.74 -2.27
C ASP A 87 -4.98 -9.57 -1.32
N PHE A 88 -5.97 -8.72 -1.58
CA PHE A 88 -6.29 -7.58 -0.74
C PHE A 88 -7.58 -7.80 0.03
N THR A 89 -7.58 -7.40 1.30
CA THR A 89 -8.79 -7.31 2.13
C THR A 89 -9.05 -5.88 2.53
N ASN A 90 -10.31 -5.48 2.55
CA ASN A 90 -10.72 -4.18 3.06
C ASN A 90 -11.30 -4.38 4.47
N ASN A 91 -10.63 -3.79 5.46
CA ASN A 91 -10.99 -3.93 6.87
C ASN A 91 -11.94 -2.81 7.34
N GLU A 92 -12.16 -1.76 6.52
CA GLU A 92 -13.05 -0.67 6.84
C GLU A 92 -14.44 -0.88 6.23
N LYS A 93 -15.39 -1.21 7.08
CA LYS A 93 -16.81 -1.39 6.70
C LYS A 93 -17.72 -0.58 7.61
N HIS A 94 -18.83 -0.14 7.05
CA HIS A 94 -19.90 0.56 7.77
C HIS A 94 -21.27 0.11 7.24
N ASN A 95 -22.29 0.29 8.05
CA ASN A 95 -23.67 0.06 7.61
C ASN A 95 -24.25 1.36 7.04
N ALA A 96 -24.86 1.27 5.89
CA ALA A 96 -25.53 2.37 5.21
C ALA A 96 -26.96 1.98 4.84
N LEU A 97 -27.84 2.97 4.79
CA LEU A 97 -29.22 2.77 4.31
C LEU A 97 -29.25 2.95 2.80
N VAL A 98 -29.44 1.86 2.05
CA VAL A 98 -29.50 1.88 0.59
C VAL A 98 -30.91 1.43 0.18
N ASN A 99 -31.65 2.31 -0.49
CA ASN A 99 -33.05 2.06 -0.90
C ASN A 99 -33.96 1.53 0.24
N GLY A 100 -33.77 2.09 1.46
CA GLY A 100 -34.56 1.71 2.63
C GLY A 100 -34.12 0.41 3.32
N LYS A 101 -33.06 -0.25 2.86
CA LYS A 101 -32.50 -1.45 3.48
C LYS A 101 -31.12 -1.15 4.06
N GLN A 102 -30.81 -1.77 5.19
CA GLN A 102 -29.48 -1.67 5.79
C GLN A 102 -28.52 -2.62 5.06
N GLU A 103 -27.49 -2.04 4.47
CA GLU A 103 -26.46 -2.77 3.71
C GLU A 103 -25.07 -2.51 4.30
N THR A 104 -24.21 -3.53 4.28
CA THR A 104 -22.80 -3.37 4.67
C THR A 104 -22.02 -2.86 3.49
N MET A 105 -21.48 -1.66 3.64
CA MET A 105 -20.62 -1.00 2.65
C MET A 105 -19.17 -0.99 3.11
N TYR A 106 -18.25 -1.05 2.16
CA TYR A 106 -16.82 -0.91 2.42
C TYR A 106 -16.35 0.47 1.96
N THR A 107 -15.50 1.11 2.76
CA THR A 107 -14.83 2.34 2.35
C THR A 107 -14.08 2.09 1.03
N PRO A 108 -14.36 2.85 -0.05
CA PRO A 108 -13.72 2.57 -1.33
C PRO A 108 -12.24 3.02 -1.28
N PHE A 109 -11.35 2.04 -1.37
CA PHE A 109 -9.92 2.28 -1.52
C PHE A 109 -9.47 1.97 -2.94
N LEU A 110 -8.62 2.82 -3.49
CA LEU A 110 -7.77 2.49 -4.62
C LEU A 110 -6.39 2.13 -4.09
N VAL A 111 -5.97 0.90 -4.35
CA VAL A 111 -4.61 0.43 -4.02
C VAL A 111 -3.79 0.40 -5.30
N THR A 112 -2.69 1.13 -5.31
CA THR A 112 -1.71 1.11 -6.40
C THR A 112 -0.48 0.34 -5.95
N ILE A 113 0.02 -0.54 -6.81
CA ILE A 113 1.27 -1.28 -6.59
C ILE A 113 2.28 -0.83 -7.63
N GLY A 114 3.50 -0.58 -7.18
CA GLY A 114 4.66 -0.35 -8.04
C GLY A 114 5.79 -1.30 -7.69
N THR A 115 6.40 -1.92 -8.69
CA THR A 115 7.62 -2.72 -8.53
C THR A 115 8.51 -2.63 -9.75
N MET A 116 9.79 -2.92 -9.56
CA MET A 116 10.79 -2.97 -10.63
C MET A 116 11.34 -4.38 -10.73
N LEU A 117 11.25 -4.97 -11.92
CA LEU A 117 11.87 -6.24 -12.25
C LEU A 117 13.14 -6.00 -13.07
N ASP A 118 14.15 -6.85 -12.83
CA ASP A 118 15.39 -6.81 -13.60
C ASP A 118 15.16 -7.18 -15.08
N SER A 119 16.10 -6.82 -15.95
CA SER A 119 16.04 -7.14 -17.38
C SER A 119 16.03 -8.63 -17.70
N SER A 120 16.47 -9.47 -16.76
CA SER A 120 16.36 -10.94 -16.86
C SER A 120 14.94 -11.47 -16.75
N ALA A 121 14.00 -10.68 -16.25
CA ALA A 121 12.59 -11.04 -16.21
C ALA A 121 11.97 -10.91 -17.61
N THR A 122 11.42 -12.00 -18.12
CA THR A 122 10.79 -12.09 -19.45
C THR A 122 9.32 -12.53 -19.33
N ASN A 123 8.56 -12.38 -20.40
CA ASN A 123 7.15 -12.78 -20.44
C ASN A 123 6.28 -12.21 -19.32
N ILE A 124 6.60 -10.96 -18.92
CA ILE A 124 5.97 -10.29 -17.77
C ILE A 124 4.50 -9.98 -18.10
N LYS A 125 3.61 -10.42 -17.22
CA LYS A 125 2.17 -10.17 -17.31
C LYS A 125 1.63 -9.77 -15.95
N ILE A 126 0.71 -8.83 -15.94
CA ILE A 126 -0.04 -8.42 -14.75
C ILE A 126 -1.52 -8.26 -15.14
N ASN A 127 -2.43 -8.77 -14.32
CA ASN A 127 -3.84 -8.38 -14.43
C ASN A 127 -4.01 -6.98 -13.81
N ASN A 128 -5.02 -6.24 -14.24
CA ASN A 128 -5.36 -4.90 -13.73
C ASN A 128 -4.14 -3.96 -13.63
N GLY A 129 -3.27 -3.97 -14.66
CA GLY A 129 -2.05 -3.18 -14.61
C GLY A 129 -1.34 -3.04 -15.95
N LYS A 130 -0.14 -2.49 -15.90
CA LYS A 130 0.74 -2.29 -17.06
C LYS A 130 2.19 -2.60 -16.71
N VAL A 131 2.91 -3.05 -17.71
CA VAL A 131 4.37 -3.21 -17.69
C VAL A 131 4.96 -2.16 -18.62
N VAL A 132 5.94 -1.40 -18.11
CA VAL A 132 6.60 -0.33 -18.87
C VAL A 132 8.12 -0.58 -18.82
N ALA A 133 8.74 -0.70 -19.99
CA ALA A 133 10.19 -0.78 -20.08
C ALA A 133 10.83 0.55 -19.63
N SER A 134 11.82 0.49 -18.75
CA SER A 134 12.52 1.64 -18.19
C SER A 134 14.03 1.35 -18.12
N GLY A 135 14.74 1.72 -19.17
CA GLY A 135 16.16 1.42 -19.31
C GLY A 135 16.42 -0.09 -19.33
N ASN A 136 17.22 -0.57 -18.36
CA ASN A 136 17.53 -1.99 -18.17
C ASN A 136 16.62 -2.71 -17.17
N LYS A 137 15.46 -2.13 -16.87
CA LYS A 137 14.46 -2.69 -15.93
C LYS A 137 13.07 -2.62 -16.52
N ASN A 138 12.16 -3.40 -15.96
CA ASN A 138 10.74 -3.36 -16.27
C ASN A 138 9.97 -2.84 -15.06
N MET A 139 9.35 -1.68 -15.19
CA MET A 139 8.44 -1.15 -14.18
C MET A 139 7.09 -1.82 -14.35
N VAL A 140 6.58 -2.38 -13.28
CA VAL A 140 5.23 -2.98 -13.23
C VAL A 140 4.38 -2.13 -12.31
N VAL A 141 3.23 -1.70 -12.82
CA VAL A 141 2.23 -0.94 -12.04
C VAL A 141 0.92 -1.69 -12.11
N GLY A 142 0.31 -1.94 -10.96
CA GLY A 142 -1.00 -2.58 -10.83
C GLY A 142 -1.94 -1.75 -9.97
N ILE A 143 -3.24 -1.97 -10.15
CA ILE A 143 -4.30 -1.35 -9.36
C ILE A 143 -5.25 -2.41 -8.81
N SER A 144 -5.78 -2.14 -7.62
CA SER A 144 -6.79 -2.94 -6.95
C SER A 144 -7.79 -2.03 -6.24
N SER A 145 -9.03 -2.48 -6.11
CA SER A 145 -10.05 -1.82 -5.30
C SER A 145 -10.79 -2.87 -4.47
N PRO A 146 -10.25 -3.22 -3.29
CA PRO A 146 -10.73 -4.34 -2.50
C PRO A 146 -12.18 -4.15 -2.04
N TYR A 147 -13.02 -5.16 -2.34
CA TYR A 147 -14.44 -5.24 -1.95
C TYR A 147 -15.34 -4.16 -2.55
N LEU A 148 -14.88 -3.42 -3.57
CA LEU A 148 -15.74 -2.52 -4.34
C LEU A 148 -16.91 -3.30 -4.97
N ASN A 149 -16.64 -4.51 -5.47
CA ASN A 149 -17.65 -5.42 -6.00
C ASN A 149 -18.77 -5.72 -5.00
N ARG A 150 -18.45 -5.83 -3.71
CA ARG A 150 -19.42 -6.11 -2.64
C ARG A 150 -20.28 -4.87 -2.35
N SER A 151 -19.67 -3.69 -2.25
CA SER A 151 -20.38 -2.43 -2.01
C SER A 151 -21.32 -2.05 -3.14
N LEU A 152 -20.94 -2.32 -4.39
CA LEU A 152 -21.74 -2.00 -5.56
C LEU A 152 -22.65 -3.15 -6.03
N ASN A 153 -22.51 -4.34 -5.44
CA ASN A 153 -23.15 -5.58 -5.87
C ASN A 153 -22.91 -5.88 -7.36
N ILE A 154 -21.68 -5.72 -7.83
CA ILE A 154 -21.22 -5.96 -9.21
C ILE A 154 -20.15 -7.05 -9.18
N SER A 155 -20.51 -8.28 -9.58
CA SER A 155 -19.63 -9.46 -9.52
C SER A 155 -18.37 -9.33 -10.35
N GLU A 156 -18.44 -8.67 -11.51
CA GLU A 156 -17.36 -8.46 -12.46
C GLU A 156 -16.17 -7.69 -11.85
N LEU A 157 -16.46 -6.82 -10.89
CA LEU A 157 -15.43 -6.06 -10.17
C LEU A 157 -14.65 -6.90 -9.14
N SER A 158 -15.03 -8.17 -8.94
CA SER A 158 -14.29 -9.08 -8.03
C SER A 158 -12.84 -9.29 -8.47
N THR A 159 -12.55 -9.16 -9.75
CA THR A 159 -11.19 -9.22 -10.30
C THR A 159 -10.26 -8.14 -9.73
N LEU A 160 -10.83 -7.05 -9.19
CA LEU A 160 -10.07 -5.97 -8.53
C LEU A 160 -9.64 -6.31 -7.09
N ASN A 161 -10.05 -7.45 -6.53
CA ASN A 161 -9.63 -7.85 -5.19
C ASN A 161 -8.22 -8.47 -5.16
N THR A 162 -7.72 -8.91 -6.32
CA THR A 162 -6.47 -9.66 -6.42
C THR A 162 -5.63 -9.15 -7.58
N LEU A 163 -4.34 -9.02 -7.34
CA LEU A 163 -3.36 -8.82 -8.40
C LEU A 163 -2.53 -10.08 -8.61
N THR A 164 -2.32 -10.42 -9.88
CA THR A 164 -1.47 -11.54 -10.28
C THR A 164 -0.38 -11.01 -11.21
N LEU A 165 0.86 -11.08 -10.72
CA LEU A 165 2.06 -10.80 -11.51
C LEU A 165 2.70 -12.13 -11.89
N SER A 166 2.99 -12.34 -13.16
CA SER A 166 3.71 -13.52 -13.63
C SER A 166 4.83 -13.15 -14.60
N TYR A 167 5.94 -13.86 -14.53
CA TYR A 167 7.09 -13.68 -15.41
C TYR A 167 7.99 -14.92 -15.36
N GLU A 168 8.97 -14.99 -16.25
CA GLU A 168 10.01 -16.00 -16.26
C GLU A 168 11.33 -15.35 -15.85
N THR A 169 12.16 -16.09 -15.11
CA THR A 169 13.50 -15.62 -14.69
C THR A 169 14.44 -16.80 -14.51
N ASP A 170 15.73 -16.54 -14.72
CA ASP A 170 16.79 -17.52 -14.47
C ASP A 170 17.25 -17.54 -13.00
N ASN A 171 16.94 -16.46 -12.26
CA ASN A 171 17.35 -16.30 -10.87
C ASN A 171 16.34 -15.40 -10.13
N PHE A 172 15.39 -16.01 -9.44
CA PHE A 172 14.37 -15.26 -8.71
C PHE A 172 15.00 -14.47 -7.56
N LYS A 173 14.76 -13.17 -7.57
CA LYS A 173 15.04 -12.25 -6.46
C LYS A 173 13.72 -11.60 -6.06
N LEU A 174 13.49 -11.49 -4.75
CA LEU A 174 12.29 -10.79 -4.27
C LEU A 174 12.34 -9.32 -4.68
N PRO A 175 11.44 -8.86 -5.57
CA PRO A 175 11.42 -7.46 -5.95
C PRO A 175 10.84 -6.61 -4.81
N THR A 176 11.38 -5.41 -4.62
CA THR A 176 10.75 -4.43 -3.72
C THR A 176 9.40 -4.00 -4.28
N MET A 177 8.35 -4.14 -3.50
CA MET A 177 7.00 -3.74 -3.86
C MET A 177 6.53 -2.57 -3.00
N TYR A 178 6.01 -1.54 -3.64
CA TYR A 178 5.42 -0.39 -2.97
C TYR A 178 3.90 -0.45 -3.12
N PHE A 179 3.21 -0.27 -2.00
CA PHE A 179 1.75 -0.27 -1.95
C PHE A 179 1.29 1.10 -1.45
N VAL A 180 0.41 1.73 -2.21
CA VAL A 180 -0.20 3.00 -1.84
C VAL A 180 -1.71 2.82 -1.86
N ALA A 181 -2.36 2.96 -0.71
CA ALA A 181 -3.81 2.93 -0.59
C ALA A 181 -4.34 4.34 -0.35
N THR A 182 -5.35 4.74 -1.12
CA THR A 182 -6.02 6.03 -0.98
C THR A 182 -7.52 5.85 -1.11
N ASN A 183 -8.28 6.65 -0.34
CA ASN A 183 -9.75 6.68 -0.34
C ASN A 183 -10.32 8.04 -0.79
N LYS A 184 -9.51 8.84 -1.49
CA LYS A 184 -9.90 10.17 -2.03
C LYS A 184 -10.03 10.12 -3.54
#